data_aae180f0f81a0fbd87531a5948423745
#
_entry.id   aae180f0f81a0fbd87531a5948423745
#
_cell.length_a   1.000
_cell.length_b   1.000
_cell.length_c   1.000
_cell.angle_alpha   90.00
_cell.angle_beta   90.00
_cell.angle_gamma   90.00
#
_symmetry.space_group_name_H-M   'P 1'
#
loop_
_entity.id
_entity.type
_entity.pdbx_description
1 polymer ?
#
loop_
_entity_poly.entity_id
_entity_poly.type
_entity_poly.pdbx_seq_one_letter_code
_entity_poly.pdbx_strand_id
1 'polypeptide(L)'
;MILRLSRVALILILSFPTAAAGGRYAGDFLDIEIGGRALGMGGAYVSLSDDCSGPFFNPAGLGRLTDRELSLMHSWLYMGMASHDFFGFVIPLGEGTGVGLSVVRLGVEDIPIFGDLEGTPEERRQDPGLRPDGDPLGYFGDSEYAGCLTLARAIIHEFGEDVEYIAVPLTVSVGGNLKYVHQSLMDKTGTGIGVDFGLILGIELADLLAKPFLGGLSAGLSVFDIGGTGITWDTSTKRADEIPSNLRYGLSYIQRVPPLRGDLTFSFQVDSKYERKVSFGGEYSLLDRIAVRAGYTGDDLTLGAGVTGPYNFDLDYAFMNHMLDNTHRVCLGIRF
;
A
#
# COMPACT_ATOMS: atom_id res chain seq x y z
N MET A 1 -19.77 24.20 -18.34
CA MET A 1 -18.74 23.19 -18.65
C MET A 1 -18.48 22.26 -17.48
N ILE A 2 -18.46 22.73 -16.25
CA ILE A 2 -18.23 21.95 -15.01
C ILE A 2 -19.26 20.84 -14.77
N LEU A 3 -20.55 21.06 -15.08
CA LEU A 3 -21.62 20.06 -14.90
C LEU A 3 -21.56 18.86 -15.87
N ARG A 4 -20.84 18.97 -17.00
CA ARG A 4 -20.66 17.85 -17.94
C ARG A 4 -19.47 16.96 -17.56
N LEU A 5 -18.42 17.52 -16.97
CA LEU A 5 -17.27 16.76 -16.43
C LEU A 5 -17.65 15.92 -15.22
N SER A 6 -18.54 16.44 -14.33
CA SER A 6 -19.00 15.70 -13.15
C SER A 6 -19.83 14.46 -13.49
N ARG A 7 -20.58 14.49 -14.61
CA ARG A 7 -21.38 13.30 -15.05
C ARG A 7 -20.50 12.24 -15.72
N VAL A 8 -19.45 12.63 -16.43
CA VAL A 8 -18.50 11.69 -17.06
C VAL A 8 -17.63 11.01 -16.00
N ALA A 9 -17.16 11.75 -14.98
CA ALA A 9 -16.42 11.19 -13.85
C ALA A 9 -17.28 10.21 -13.02
N LEU A 10 -18.56 10.53 -12.80
CA LEU A 10 -19.48 9.67 -12.04
C LEU A 10 -19.83 8.37 -12.80
N ILE A 11 -19.89 8.40 -14.13
CA ILE A 11 -20.18 7.20 -14.95
C ILE A 11 -18.95 6.28 -15.02
N LEU A 12 -17.73 6.82 -15.00
CA LEU A 12 -16.49 6.03 -14.95
C LEU A 12 -16.35 5.25 -13.65
N ILE A 13 -16.86 5.76 -12.52
CA ILE A 13 -16.82 5.09 -11.21
C ILE A 13 -17.83 3.90 -11.14
N LEU A 14 -18.89 3.90 -11.98
CA LEU A 14 -19.96 2.90 -11.93
C LEU A 14 -19.80 1.71 -12.89
N SER A 15 -18.77 1.70 -13.75
CA SER A 15 -18.62 0.69 -14.81
C SER A 15 -17.33 -0.14 -14.74
N PHE A 16 -16.72 -0.31 -13.57
CA PHE A 16 -15.66 -1.31 -13.44
C PHE A 16 -16.28 -2.72 -13.46
N PRO A 17 -15.90 -3.59 -14.41
CA PRO A 17 -16.35 -4.96 -14.42
C PRO A 17 -15.87 -5.63 -13.13
N THR A 18 -16.78 -6.28 -12.43
CA THR A 18 -16.43 -7.23 -11.38
C THR A 18 -15.46 -8.24 -11.95
N ALA A 19 -14.32 -8.42 -11.30
CA ALA A 19 -13.23 -9.29 -11.71
C ALA A 19 -13.75 -10.63 -12.24
N ALA A 20 -13.29 -11.00 -13.42
CA ALA A 20 -13.40 -12.38 -13.89
C ALA A 20 -12.66 -13.28 -12.89
N ALA A 21 -13.17 -14.51 -12.69
CA ALA A 21 -12.61 -15.50 -11.78
C ALA A 21 -11.22 -15.99 -12.26
N GLY A 22 -10.23 -15.12 -12.19
CA GLY A 22 -8.82 -15.45 -12.17
C GLY A 22 -8.46 -16.05 -10.80
N GLY A 23 -7.45 -16.90 -10.72
CA GLY A 23 -7.04 -17.56 -9.47
C GLY A 23 -6.90 -16.52 -8.33
N ARG A 24 -7.60 -16.77 -7.24
CA ARG A 24 -7.78 -15.83 -6.10
C ARG A 24 -6.48 -15.50 -5.35
N TYR A 25 -5.35 -16.05 -5.77
CA TYR A 25 -4.07 -16.01 -5.05
C TYR A 25 -2.93 -15.34 -5.81
N ALA A 26 -3.10 -15.00 -7.09
CA ALA A 26 -2.07 -14.32 -7.84
C ALA A 26 -1.88 -12.90 -7.28
N GLY A 27 -0.68 -12.62 -6.77
CA GLY A 27 -0.31 -11.30 -6.24
C GLY A 27 -0.88 -10.94 -4.87
N ASP A 28 -1.31 -11.91 -4.05
CA ASP A 28 -1.79 -11.65 -2.68
C ASP A 28 -0.69 -11.04 -1.80
N PHE A 29 0.59 -11.27 -2.11
CA PHE A 29 1.71 -10.63 -1.40
C PHE A 29 1.70 -9.09 -1.54
N LEU A 30 1.08 -8.55 -2.59
CA LEU A 30 0.91 -7.11 -2.80
C LEU A 30 -0.19 -6.50 -1.92
N ASP A 31 -1.01 -7.33 -1.27
CA ASP A 31 -2.04 -6.89 -0.34
C ASP A 31 -1.53 -6.80 1.11
N ILE A 32 -0.30 -7.28 1.35
CA ILE A 32 0.38 -7.10 2.64
C ILE A 32 0.85 -5.66 2.72
N GLU A 33 0.31 -4.89 3.66
CA GLU A 33 0.62 -3.46 3.81
C GLU A 33 2.12 -3.23 3.96
N ILE A 34 2.63 -2.16 3.35
CA ILE A 34 4.02 -1.73 3.34
C ILE A 34 4.15 -0.48 4.21
N GLY A 35 5.31 -0.33 4.86
CA GLY A 35 5.59 0.85 5.69
C GLY A 35 5.05 0.75 7.12
N GLY A 36 5.88 1.13 8.10
CA GLY A 36 5.48 1.14 9.50
C GLY A 36 4.44 2.20 9.81
N ARG A 37 4.52 3.37 9.16
CA ARG A 37 3.53 4.43 9.32
C ARG A 37 2.17 4.03 8.75
N ALA A 38 2.14 3.52 7.53
CA ALA A 38 0.90 3.12 6.88
C ALA A 38 0.21 1.96 7.61
N LEU A 39 0.97 0.91 8.00
CA LEU A 39 0.39 -0.18 8.80
C LEU A 39 -0.09 0.30 10.16
N GLY A 40 0.67 1.15 10.87
CA GLY A 40 0.23 1.72 12.15
C GLY A 40 -1.09 2.49 12.06
N MET A 41 -1.43 2.97 10.87
CA MET A 41 -2.71 3.62 10.53
C MET A 41 -3.72 2.66 9.87
N GLY A 42 -3.58 1.35 10.05
CA GLY A 42 -4.51 0.35 9.51
C GLY A 42 -4.50 0.24 7.99
N GLY A 43 -3.45 0.67 7.30
CA GLY A 43 -3.40 0.71 5.84
C GLY A 43 -4.26 1.79 5.20
N ALA A 44 -4.89 2.68 5.97
CA ALA A 44 -5.71 3.78 5.45
C ALA A 44 -4.82 4.93 4.93
N TYR A 45 -4.14 4.72 3.80
CA TYR A 45 -3.04 5.57 3.35
C TYR A 45 -3.21 6.15 1.93
N VAL A 46 -4.25 5.78 1.18
CA VAL A 46 -4.48 6.17 -0.22
C VAL A 46 -4.56 7.70 -0.45
N SER A 47 -5.02 8.48 0.53
CA SER A 47 -5.12 9.94 0.46
C SER A 47 -3.93 10.66 1.09
N LEU A 48 -3.12 9.96 1.89
CA LEU A 48 -1.88 10.45 2.49
C LEU A 48 -0.70 10.22 1.54
N SER A 49 -0.21 9.00 1.42
CA SER A 49 0.86 8.53 0.50
C SER A 49 2.02 9.52 0.35
N ASP A 50 2.51 10.05 1.49
CA ASP A 50 3.46 11.15 1.56
C ASP A 50 4.88 10.67 1.95
N ASP A 51 5.24 9.44 1.55
CA ASP A 51 6.56 8.83 1.75
C ASP A 51 6.93 7.83 0.64
N CYS A 52 8.10 7.19 0.74
CA CYS A 52 8.59 6.17 -0.22
C CYS A 52 7.67 4.97 -0.42
N SER A 53 6.77 4.66 0.52
CA SER A 53 5.79 3.56 0.39
C SER A 53 4.61 3.93 -0.51
N GLY A 54 4.46 5.23 -0.82
CA GLY A 54 3.38 5.78 -1.66
C GLY A 54 3.06 4.99 -2.91
N PRO A 55 4.03 4.50 -3.71
CA PRO A 55 3.75 3.72 -4.92
C PRO A 55 2.81 2.54 -4.74
N PHE A 56 2.76 1.93 -3.55
CA PHE A 56 1.90 0.79 -3.24
C PHE A 56 0.54 1.16 -2.64
N PHE A 57 0.31 2.46 -2.33
CA PHE A 57 -0.97 2.99 -1.86
C PHE A 57 -1.61 3.93 -2.87
N ASN A 58 -0.83 4.91 -3.35
CA ASN A 58 -1.25 5.86 -4.37
C ASN A 58 0.00 6.51 -5.01
N PRO A 59 0.35 6.16 -6.25
CA PRO A 59 1.55 6.71 -6.89
C PRO A 59 1.56 8.23 -7.03
N ALA A 60 0.39 8.89 -6.98
CA ALA A 60 0.30 10.35 -7.03
C ALA A 60 0.99 11.04 -5.84
N GLY A 61 1.17 10.32 -4.72
CA GLY A 61 1.78 10.86 -3.53
C GLY A 61 3.20 11.36 -3.72
N LEU A 62 3.99 10.71 -4.60
CA LEU A 62 5.37 11.10 -4.87
C LEU A 62 5.53 12.51 -5.45
N GLY A 63 4.50 13.04 -6.13
CA GLY A 63 4.51 14.42 -6.63
C GLY A 63 4.49 15.48 -5.52
N ARG A 64 4.16 15.09 -4.30
CA ARG A 64 4.05 16.00 -3.13
C ARG A 64 5.32 16.02 -2.29
N LEU A 65 6.27 15.10 -2.52
CA LEU A 65 7.52 15.02 -1.78
C LEU A 65 8.48 16.14 -2.20
N THR A 66 9.13 16.74 -1.22
CA THR A 66 10.09 17.84 -1.40
C THR A 66 11.53 17.42 -1.21
N ASP A 67 11.75 16.37 -0.46
CA ASP A 67 13.07 15.84 -0.13
C ASP A 67 13.31 14.50 -0.82
N ARG A 68 14.56 14.16 -1.05
CA ARG A 68 14.96 12.81 -1.43
C ARG A 68 14.76 11.91 -0.24
N GLU A 69 14.21 10.74 -0.48
CA GLU A 69 13.93 9.79 0.58
C GLU A 69 14.43 8.40 0.19
N LEU A 70 15.09 7.74 1.14
CA LEU A 70 15.42 6.32 1.10
C LEU A 70 14.73 5.64 2.27
N SER A 71 14.02 4.54 2.00
CA SER A 71 13.34 3.77 3.04
C SER A 71 13.59 2.26 2.89
N LEU A 72 13.79 1.60 4.03
CA LEU A 72 13.94 0.16 4.16
C LEU A 72 12.94 -0.36 5.19
N MET A 73 12.35 -1.52 4.94
CA MET A 73 11.44 -2.18 5.87
C MET A 73 11.74 -3.68 5.94
N HIS A 74 11.65 -4.20 7.14
CA HIS A 74 11.61 -5.64 7.39
C HIS A 74 10.42 -6.00 8.27
N SER A 75 9.71 -7.08 7.92
CA SER A 75 8.59 -7.60 8.70
C SER A 75 8.77 -9.09 8.96
N TRP A 76 8.53 -9.46 10.20
CA TRP A 76 8.38 -10.87 10.59
C TRP A 76 6.89 -11.20 10.57
N LEU A 77 6.50 -12.14 9.73
CA LEU A 77 5.13 -12.58 9.57
C LEU A 77 4.98 -14.01 10.13
N TYR A 78 3.85 -14.27 10.78
CA TYR A 78 3.41 -15.61 11.16
C TYR A 78 4.49 -16.40 11.93
N MET A 79 4.94 -15.86 13.09
CA MET A 79 6.02 -16.46 13.92
C MET A 79 7.36 -16.62 13.20
N GLY A 80 7.63 -15.80 12.16
CA GLY A 80 8.87 -15.86 11.38
C GLY A 80 8.86 -16.89 10.25
N MET A 81 7.70 -17.50 9.96
CA MET A 81 7.57 -18.41 8.81
C MET A 81 7.68 -17.69 7.47
N ALA A 82 7.37 -16.39 7.43
CA ALA A 82 7.53 -15.56 6.25
C ALA A 82 8.20 -14.23 6.60
N SER A 83 8.95 -13.69 5.65
CA SER A 83 9.53 -12.35 5.71
C SER A 83 8.95 -11.46 4.62
N HIS A 84 8.70 -10.19 4.95
CA HIS A 84 8.23 -9.20 3.98
C HIS A 84 9.13 -7.98 4.07
N ASP A 85 9.84 -7.72 2.99
CA ASP A 85 10.87 -6.70 2.89
C ASP A 85 10.47 -5.63 1.89
N PHE A 86 10.84 -4.39 2.15
CA PHE A 86 10.62 -3.27 1.25
C PHE A 86 11.87 -2.41 1.14
N PHE A 87 12.12 -1.93 -0.07
CA PHE A 87 13.08 -0.89 -0.41
C PHE A 87 12.37 0.18 -1.22
N GLY A 88 12.55 1.46 -0.86
CA GLY A 88 12.04 2.60 -1.60
C GLY A 88 13.08 3.71 -1.71
N PHE A 89 13.16 4.32 -2.90
CA PHE A 89 13.98 5.50 -3.15
C PHE A 89 13.21 6.50 -4.03
N VAL A 90 13.13 7.73 -3.57
CA VAL A 90 12.39 8.81 -4.27
C VAL A 90 13.29 10.03 -4.45
N ILE A 91 13.19 10.63 -5.62
CA ILE A 91 13.89 11.86 -5.98
C ILE A 91 12.85 12.88 -6.47
N PRO A 92 12.64 14.00 -5.76
CA PRO A 92 11.92 15.14 -6.31
C PRO A 92 12.77 15.81 -7.40
N LEU A 93 12.15 16.04 -8.58
CA LEU A 93 12.81 16.68 -9.72
C LEU A 93 12.50 18.18 -9.80
N GLY A 94 11.83 18.75 -8.78
CA GLY A 94 11.35 20.13 -8.74
C GLY A 94 9.96 20.29 -9.38
N GLU A 95 9.36 21.48 -9.18
CA GLU A 95 8.02 21.84 -9.69
C GLU A 95 6.92 20.79 -9.38
N GLY A 96 6.98 20.16 -8.20
CA GLY A 96 6.01 19.14 -7.78
C GLY A 96 6.12 17.82 -8.55
N THR A 97 7.24 17.54 -9.21
CA THR A 97 7.49 16.28 -9.92
C THR A 97 8.35 15.36 -9.08
N GLY A 98 7.92 14.11 -8.90
CA GLY A 98 8.67 13.07 -8.19
C GLY A 98 8.85 11.81 -9.03
N VAL A 99 10.01 11.19 -8.93
CA VAL A 99 10.33 9.88 -9.51
C VAL A 99 10.74 8.95 -8.40
N GLY A 100 10.25 7.71 -8.43
CA GLY A 100 10.54 6.70 -7.42
C GLY A 100 10.88 5.35 -8.01
N LEU A 101 11.75 4.64 -7.32
CA LEU A 101 11.99 3.22 -7.51
C LEU A 101 11.67 2.53 -6.19
N SER A 102 10.84 1.52 -6.23
CA SER A 102 10.50 0.74 -5.04
C SER A 102 10.40 -0.75 -5.35
N VAL A 103 10.75 -1.58 -4.39
CA VAL A 103 10.73 -3.04 -4.50
C VAL A 103 10.16 -3.60 -3.20
N VAL A 104 9.27 -4.56 -3.34
CA VAL A 104 8.77 -5.38 -2.24
C VAL A 104 9.13 -6.84 -2.49
N ARG A 105 9.42 -7.59 -1.42
CA ARG A 105 9.69 -9.02 -1.44
C ARG A 105 8.88 -9.71 -0.34
N LEU A 106 8.18 -10.77 -0.70
CA LEU A 106 7.73 -11.79 0.24
C LEU A 106 8.62 -13.02 0.08
N GLY A 107 9.06 -13.61 1.18
CA GLY A 107 9.84 -14.84 1.19
C GLY A 107 9.32 -15.83 2.23
N VAL A 108 9.14 -17.07 1.82
CA VAL A 108 8.86 -18.21 2.69
C VAL A 108 9.96 -19.25 2.43
N GLU A 109 10.68 -19.61 3.47
CA GLU A 109 11.78 -20.59 3.38
C GLU A 109 11.41 -21.86 4.13
N ASP A 110 12.18 -22.91 3.90
CA ASP A 110 12.06 -24.19 4.61
C ASP A 110 10.66 -24.85 4.51
N ILE A 111 10.01 -24.75 3.35
CA ILE A 111 8.74 -25.43 3.09
C ILE A 111 9.04 -26.94 2.90
N PRO A 112 8.54 -27.83 3.77
CA PRO A 112 8.91 -29.25 3.71
C PRO A 112 8.24 -29.96 2.53
N ILE A 113 9.01 -30.79 1.85
CA ILE A 113 8.54 -31.69 0.80
C ILE A 113 8.31 -33.07 1.43
N PHE A 114 7.11 -33.58 1.34
CA PHE A 114 6.76 -34.95 1.73
C PHE A 114 6.52 -35.80 0.50
N GLY A 115 6.69 -37.13 0.63
CA GLY A 115 6.39 -38.10 -0.42
C GLY A 115 4.91 -38.17 -0.78
N ASP A 116 4.60 -38.89 -1.84
CA ASP A 116 3.23 -39.15 -2.25
C ASP A 116 2.43 -39.80 -1.11
N LEU A 117 1.19 -39.34 -0.93
CA LEU A 117 0.30 -39.85 0.08
C LEU A 117 -0.27 -41.22 -0.39
N GLU A 118 -0.06 -42.26 0.41
CA GLU A 118 -0.69 -43.56 0.17
C GLU A 118 -2.17 -43.57 0.63
N GLY A 119 -3.00 -44.36 -0.03
CA GLY A 119 -4.42 -44.53 0.29
C GLY A 119 -5.30 -43.31 -0.02
N THR A 120 -6.57 -43.46 0.22
CA THR A 120 -7.58 -42.40 0.10
C THR A 120 -7.59 -41.49 1.33
N PRO A 121 -8.16 -40.27 1.27
CA PRO A 121 -8.31 -39.40 2.45
C PRO A 121 -9.07 -40.07 3.60
N GLU A 122 -10.03 -40.92 3.31
CA GLU A 122 -10.82 -41.69 4.29
C GLU A 122 -9.97 -42.74 5.00
N GLU A 123 -9.17 -43.52 4.26
CA GLU A 123 -8.23 -44.51 4.80
C GLU A 123 -7.19 -43.86 5.68
N ARG A 124 -6.62 -42.71 5.24
CA ARG A 124 -5.65 -41.97 6.06
C ARG A 124 -6.24 -41.37 7.35
N ARG A 125 -7.56 -41.08 7.39
CA ARG A 125 -8.20 -40.67 8.64
C ARG A 125 -8.34 -41.82 9.63
N GLN A 126 -8.55 -43.04 9.14
CA GLN A 126 -8.77 -44.23 9.95
C GLN A 126 -7.45 -44.93 10.35
N ASP A 127 -6.46 -44.88 9.47
CA ASP A 127 -5.14 -45.52 9.71
C ASP A 127 -4.03 -44.46 9.79
N PRO A 128 -3.50 -44.14 10.99
CA PRO A 128 -2.37 -43.26 11.15
C PRO A 128 -1.11 -43.68 10.41
N GLY A 129 -0.92 -45.00 10.16
CA GLY A 129 0.27 -45.53 9.46
C GLY A 129 0.30 -45.11 7.97
N LEU A 130 -0.81 -44.64 7.40
CA LEU A 130 -0.85 -44.08 6.05
C LEU A 130 -0.61 -42.59 5.99
N ARG A 131 -0.38 -41.95 7.16
CA ARG A 131 -0.06 -40.50 7.21
C ARG A 131 1.45 -40.33 7.05
N PRO A 132 1.89 -39.27 6.37
CA PRO A 132 3.31 -38.93 6.33
C PRO A 132 3.70 -38.43 7.72
N ASP A 133 4.31 -39.28 8.51
CA ASP A 133 4.84 -38.99 9.84
C ASP A 133 6.36 -39.05 9.88
N GLY A 134 6.99 -39.14 8.73
CA GLY A 134 8.43 -39.19 8.58
C GLY A 134 9.09 -37.81 8.42
N ASP A 135 10.40 -37.83 8.34
CA ASP A 135 11.21 -36.68 7.99
C ASP A 135 10.88 -36.20 6.56
N PRO A 136 10.88 -34.91 6.29
CA PRO A 136 10.65 -34.38 4.95
C PRO A 136 11.74 -34.88 3.99
N LEU A 137 11.36 -35.14 2.75
CA LEU A 137 12.29 -35.57 1.68
C LEU A 137 13.27 -34.45 1.29
N GLY A 138 12.91 -33.20 1.58
CA GLY A 138 13.69 -32.02 1.30
C GLY A 138 12.89 -30.76 1.66
N TYR A 139 13.45 -29.62 1.32
CA TYR A 139 12.83 -28.32 1.55
C TYR A 139 12.90 -27.48 0.28
N PHE A 140 11.94 -26.58 0.10
CA PHE A 140 11.95 -25.58 -0.95
C PHE A 140 11.56 -24.22 -0.39
N GLY A 141 11.73 -23.17 -1.19
CA GLY A 141 11.30 -21.82 -0.85
C GLY A 141 10.31 -21.27 -1.85
N ASP A 142 9.56 -20.28 -1.41
CA ASP A 142 8.74 -19.38 -2.22
C ASP A 142 9.30 -17.97 -2.10
N SER A 143 9.42 -17.26 -3.23
CA SER A 143 9.88 -15.87 -3.24
C SER A 143 9.10 -15.07 -4.28
N GLU A 144 8.45 -14.02 -3.83
CA GLU A 144 7.65 -13.14 -4.65
C GLU A 144 8.21 -11.71 -4.58
N TYR A 145 8.36 -11.08 -5.73
CA TYR A 145 8.90 -9.72 -5.85
C TYR A 145 7.99 -8.86 -6.70
N ALA A 146 7.84 -7.60 -6.31
CA ALA A 146 7.30 -6.58 -7.21
C ALA A 146 8.18 -5.32 -7.15
N GLY A 147 8.60 -4.85 -8.31
CA GLY A 147 9.32 -3.59 -8.49
C GLY A 147 8.45 -2.57 -9.20
N CYS A 148 8.41 -1.34 -8.71
CA CYS A 148 7.68 -0.23 -9.30
C CYS A 148 8.64 0.90 -9.69
N LEU A 149 8.52 1.35 -10.95
CA LEU A 149 9.06 2.64 -11.39
C LEU A 149 7.89 3.64 -11.43
N THR A 150 8.00 4.68 -10.62
CA THR A 150 6.91 5.65 -10.39
C THR A 150 7.27 7.01 -10.95
N LEU A 151 6.30 7.65 -11.61
CA LEU A 151 6.35 9.06 -11.98
C LEU A 151 5.09 9.74 -11.47
N ALA A 152 5.26 10.88 -10.78
CA ALA A 152 4.14 11.65 -10.26
C ALA A 152 4.35 13.15 -10.42
N ARG A 153 3.25 13.90 -10.48
CA ARG A 153 3.25 15.35 -10.51
C ARG A 153 2.11 15.93 -9.68
N ALA A 154 2.45 16.87 -8.81
CA ALA A 154 1.51 17.72 -8.08
C ALA A 154 1.47 19.12 -8.72
N ILE A 155 0.28 19.66 -8.87
CA ILE A 155 0.04 21.01 -9.40
C ILE A 155 -0.87 21.71 -8.39
N ILE A 156 -0.52 22.95 -8.04
CA ILE A 156 -1.38 23.81 -7.23
C ILE A 156 -2.17 24.68 -8.21
N HIS A 157 -3.49 24.62 -8.10
CA HIS A 157 -4.40 25.44 -8.89
C HIS A 157 -5.22 26.33 -7.96
N GLU A 158 -5.22 27.62 -8.21
CA GLU A 158 -6.01 28.57 -7.43
C GLU A 158 -7.40 28.72 -8.04
N PHE A 159 -8.43 28.50 -7.24
CA PHE A 159 -9.82 28.72 -7.62
C PHE A 159 -10.32 30.02 -7.00
N GLY A 160 -10.98 30.89 -7.80
CA GLY A 160 -11.68 32.08 -7.27
C GLY A 160 -11.17 33.42 -7.79
N GLU A 161 -10.32 33.47 -8.82
CA GLU A 161 -9.78 34.72 -9.37
C GLU A 161 -10.86 35.73 -9.86
N ASP A 162 -12.08 35.26 -10.16
CA ASP A 162 -13.16 36.09 -10.69
C ASP A 162 -14.26 36.48 -9.69
N VAL A 163 -14.21 35.99 -8.45
CA VAL A 163 -15.24 36.24 -7.43
C VAL A 163 -14.61 36.69 -6.14
N GLU A 164 -14.56 38.02 -5.96
CA GLU A 164 -14.25 38.76 -4.74
C GLU A 164 -13.38 38.03 -3.69
N TYR A 165 -12.05 38.14 -3.79
CA TYR A 165 -11.08 38.08 -2.68
C TYR A 165 -10.73 36.74 -2.03
N ILE A 166 -11.14 35.59 -2.52
CA ILE A 166 -10.72 34.31 -1.91
C ILE A 166 -10.15 33.38 -3.00
N ALA A 167 -8.85 33.43 -3.21
CA ALA A 167 -8.14 32.37 -3.96
C ALA A 167 -7.96 31.18 -3.04
N VAL A 168 -8.60 30.05 -3.33
CA VAL A 168 -8.46 28.80 -2.57
C VAL A 168 -7.53 27.88 -3.32
N PRO A 169 -6.32 27.58 -2.79
CA PRO A 169 -5.39 26.65 -3.43
C PRO A 169 -5.92 25.21 -3.34
N LEU A 170 -6.09 24.59 -4.49
CA LEU A 170 -6.35 23.16 -4.66
C LEU A 170 -5.09 22.48 -5.16
N THR A 171 -4.55 21.56 -4.39
CA THR A 171 -3.46 20.68 -4.85
C THR A 171 -4.05 19.51 -5.61
N VAL A 172 -3.63 19.30 -6.85
CA VAL A 172 -3.99 18.13 -7.67
C VAL A 172 -2.71 17.37 -7.95
N SER A 173 -2.61 16.14 -7.42
CA SER A 173 -1.49 15.24 -7.69
C SER A 173 -1.96 14.09 -8.55
N VAL A 174 -1.19 13.74 -9.58
CA VAL A 174 -1.41 12.58 -10.44
C VAL A 174 -0.13 11.77 -10.51
N GLY A 175 -0.24 10.45 -10.63
CA GLY A 175 0.94 9.58 -10.74
C GLY A 175 0.60 8.24 -11.34
N GLY A 176 1.65 7.53 -11.75
CA GLY A 176 1.52 6.16 -12.26
C GLY A 176 2.75 5.34 -11.98
N ASN A 177 2.55 4.03 -11.90
CA ASN A 177 3.60 3.02 -11.80
C ASN A 177 3.67 2.20 -13.08
N LEU A 178 4.89 1.88 -13.47
CA LEU A 178 5.18 0.69 -14.26
C LEU A 178 5.68 -0.38 -13.28
N LYS A 179 4.94 -1.48 -13.15
CA LYS A 179 5.18 -2.53 -12.18
C LYS A 179 5.67 -3.80 -12.87
N TYR A 180 6.72 -4.40 -12.33
CA TYR A 180 7.21 -5.73 -12.71
C TYR A 180 7.01 -6.68 -11.54
N VAL A 181 6.38 -7.83 -11.79
CA VAL A 181 6.15 -8.90 -10.82
C VAL A 181 6.97 -10.11 -11.20
N HIS A 182 7.63 -10.72 -10.23
CA HIS A 182 8.37 -11.97 -10.37
C HIS A 182 8.06 -12.88 -9.19
N GLN A 183 7.61 -14.08 -9.48
CA GLN A 183 7.30 -15.12 -8.50
C GLN A 183 8.15 -16.34 -8.77
N SER A 184 8.65 -16.97 -7.71
CA SER A 184 9.49 -18.18 -7.80
C SER A 184 9.02 -19.18 -6.74
N LEU A 185 8.48 -20.30 -7.20
CA LEU A 185 7.99 -21.39 -6.37
C LEU A 185 8.71 -22.67 -6.77
N MET A 186 9.54 -23.21 -5.87
CA MET A 186 10.38 -24.40 -6.12
C MET A 186 11.27 -24.18 -7.38
N ASP A 187 10.98 -24.87 -8.47
CA ASP A 187 11.72 -24.82 -9.75
C ASP A 187 10.97 -24.03 -10.84
N LYS A 188 9.88 -23.39 -10.51
CA LYS A 188 9.04 -22.64 -11.45
C LYS A 188 9.09 -21.14 -11.18
N THR A 189 9.08 -20.37 -12.26
CA THR A 189 9.03 -18.92 -12.19
C THR A 189 7.84 -18.36 -12.97
N GLY A 190 7.24 -17.32 -12.42
CA GLY A 190 6.17 -16.56 -13.04
C GLY A 190 6.57 -15.09 -13.16
N THR A 191 6.24 -14.44 -14.26
CA THR A 191 6.52 -13.03 -14.46
C THR A 191 5.34 -12.28 -15.05
N GLY A 192 5.18 -11.00 -14.68
CA GLY A 192 4.13 -10.14 -15.20
C GLY A 192 4.53 -8.66 -15.21
N ILE A 193 3.83 -7.88 -16.03
CA ILE A 193 3.97 -6.42 -16.08
C ILE A 193 2.61 -5.81 -15.88
N GLY A 194 2.51 -4.90 -14.90
CA GLY A 194 1.29 -4.16 -14.54
C GLY A 194 1.49 -2.65 -14.65
N VAL A 195 0.37 -1.95 -14.68
CA VAL A 195 0.34 -0.48 -14.68
C VAL A 195 -0.67 -0.03 -13.64
N ASP A 196 -0.27 0.97 -12.85
CA ASP A 196 -1.10 1.56 -11.81
C ASP A 196 -1.28 3.06 -12.06
N PHE A 197 -2.38 3.62 -11.58
CA PHE A 197 -2.67 5.05 -11.65
C PHE A 197 -3.14 5.56 -10.29
N GLY A 198 -2.79 6.82 -9.98
CA GLY A 198 -3.20 7.51 -8.77
C GLY A 198 -3.59 8.95 -8.98
N LEU A 199 -4.49 9.43 -8.12
CA LEU A 199 -4.94 10.80 -8.01
C LEU A 199 -5.08 11.17 -6.53
N ILE A 200 -4.56 12.33 -6.13
CA ILE A 200 -4.82 12.94 -4.82
C ILE A 200 -5.26 14.39 -5.04
N LEU A 201 -6.34 14.78 -4.37
CA LEU A 201 -6.84 16.14 -4.29
C LEU A 201 -6.68 16.63 -2.86
N GLY A 202 -6.03 17.77 -2.65
CA GLY A 202 -5.79 18.35 -1.33
C GLY A 202 -6.26 19.80 -1.28
N ILE A 203 -6.93 20.18 -0.19
CA ILE A 203 -7.42 21.53 0.05
C ILE A 203 -7.28 21.93 1.51
N GLU A 204 -6.87 23.15 1.78
CA GLU A 204 -6.89 23.73 3.12
C GLU A 204 -8.28 24.25 3.44
N LEU A 205 -8.95 23.63 4.43
CA LEU A 205 -10.30 24.06 4.83
C LEU A 205 -10.31 25.44 5.50
N ALA A 206 -9.16 25.84 6.07
CA ALA A 206 -8.98 27.17 6.64
C ALA A 206 -9.21 28.25 5.57
N ASP A 207 -8.67 28.09 4.39
CA ASP A 207 -8.79 29.00 3.27
C ASP A 207 -10.19 28.93 2.64
N LEU A 208 -10.69 27.70 2.41
CA LEU A 208 -12.00 27.48 1.80
C LEU A 208 -13.15 28.07 2.63
N LEU A 209 -13.11 27.94 3.95
CA LEU A 209 -14.20 28.33 4.85
C LEU A 209 -13.90 29.61 5.63
N ALA A 210 -12.76 30.27 5.38
CA ALA A 210 -12.27 31.42 6.11
C ALA A 210 -12.24 31.19 7.64
N LYS A 211 -11.81 29.99 8.07
CA LYS A 211 -11.72 29.58 9.47
C LYS A 211 -10.30 29.08 9.79
N PRO A 212 -9.43 29.94 10.35
CA PRO A 212 -8.00 29.66 10.54
C PRO A 212 -7.67 28.44 11.43
N PHE A 213 -8.65 27.91 12.16
CA PHE A 213 -8.46 26.76 13.03
C PHE A 213 -8.69 25.41 12.33
N LEU A 214 -9.20 25.42 11.11
CA LEU A 214 -9.39 24.18 10.33
C LEU A 214 -8.09 23.76 9.64
N GLY A 215 -7.93 22.48 9.47
CA GLY A 215 -6.76 21.86 8.83
C GLY A 215 -6.99 21.47 7.37
N GLY A 216 -6.06 20.68 6.85
CA GLY A 216 -6.07 20.19 5.48
C GLY A 216 -6.92 18.94 5.29
N LEU A 217 -7.70 18.89 4.21
CA LEU A 217 -8.47 17.73 3.77
C LEU A 217 -7.89 17.21 2.47
N SER A 218 -7.68 15.89 2.38
CA SER A 218 -7.26 15.24 1.12
C SER A 218 -8.19 14.11 0.76
N ALA A 219 -8.43 13.94 -0.55
CA ALA A 219 -9.14 12.82 -1.14
C ALA A 219 -8.20 12.06 -2.08
N GLY A 220 -8.09 10.75 -1.91
CA GLY A 220 -7.25 9.88 -2.73
C GLY A 220 -8.05 8.85 -3.51
N LEU A 221 -7.61 8.58 -4.73
CA LEU A 221 -8.10 7.52 -5.60
C LEU A 221 -6.90 6.84 -6.25
N SER A 222 -6.85 5.52 -6.23
CA SER A 222 -5.87 4.75 -6.99
C SER A 222 -6.50 3.52 -7.64
N VAL A 223 -5.99 3.18 -8.82
CA VAL A 223 -6.35 1.96 -9.54
C VAL A 223 -5.05 1.21 -9.78
N PHE A 224 -4.95 0.03 -9.18
CA PHE A 224 -3.82 -0.88 -9.36
C PHE A 224 -4.17 -1.96 -10.39
N ASP A 225 -3.14 -2.47 -11.06
CA ASP A 225 -3.25 -3.55 -12.02
C ASP A 225 -4.31 -3.29 -13.08
N ILE A 226 -4.24 -2.11 -13.75
CA ILE A 226 -5.25 -1.64 -14.71
C ILE A 226 -5.40 -2.66 -15.85
N GLY A 227 -6.61 -3.21 -15.97
CA GLY A 227 -6.93 -4.25 -16.96
C GLY A 227 -6.48 -5.65 -16.58
N GLY A 228 -6.00 -5.85 -15.36
CA GLY A 228 -5.41 -7.09 -14.86
C GLY A 228 -3.93 -7.23 -15.21
N THR A 229 -3.12 -7.72 -14.26
CA THR A 229 -1.71 -8.06 -14.51
C THR A 229 -1.59 -9.57 -14.71
N GLY A 230 -1.35 -10.00 -15.95
CA GLY A 230 -1.13 -11.42 -16.28
C GLY A 230 0.23 -11.88 -15.81
N ILE A 231 0.27 -12.98 -15.03
CA ILE A 231 1.49 -13.67 -14.61
C ILE A 231 1.64 -14.91 -15.48
N THR A 232 2.70 -14.98 -16.27
CA THR A 232 2.99 -16.15 -17.13
C THR A 232 4.05 -17.00 -16.46
N TRP A 233 3.69 -18.27 -16.18
CA TRP A 233 4.57 -19.24 -15.55
C TRP A 233 5.40 -20.02 -16.57
N ASP A 234 6.64 -20.31 -16.21
CA ASP A 234 7.52 -21.23 -16.97
C ASP A 234 7.14 -22.68 -16.66
N THR A 235 5.99 -23.07 -17.17
CA THR A 235 5.47 -24.44 -17.11
C THR A 235 5.26 -24.99 -18.52
N SER A 236 5.20 -26.31 -18.67
CA SER A 236 4.97 -26.96 -19.98
C SER A 236 3.67 -26.49 -20.64
N THR A 237 2.67 -26.14 -19.85
CA THR A 237 1.37 -25.63 -20.31
C THR A 237 1.31 -24.10 -20.39
N LYS A 238 2.39 -23.39 -20.02
CA LYS A 238 2.44 -21.91 -19.90
C LYS A 238 1.21 -21.38 -19.15
N ARG A 239 0.99 -21.92 -17.95
CA ARG A 239 -0.12 -21.49 -17.10
C ARG A 239 -0.05 -19.98 -16.94
N ALA A 240 -1.17 -19.32 -17.06
CA ALA A 240 -1.33 -17.90 -16.79
C ALA A 240 -2.26 -17.71 -15.59
N ASP A 241 -1.82 -16.91 -14.64
CA ASP A 241 -2.63 -16.41 -13.55
C ASP A 241 -2.81 -14.90 -13.75
N GLU A 242 -3.80 -14.29 -13.11
CA GLU A 242 -4.07 -12.86 -13.26
C GLU A 242 -4.22 -12.20 -11.88
N ILE A 243 -3.48 -11.12 -11.66
CA ILE A 243 -3.72 -10.20 -10.55
C ILE A 243 -4.86 -9.28 -10.99
N PRO A 244 -6.02 -9.30 -10.32
CA PRO A 244 -7.15 -8.49 -10.74
C PRO A 244 -6.91 -7.02 -10.47
N SER A 245 -7.56 -6.16 -11.27
CA SER A 245 -7.56 -4.71 -11.01
C SER A 245 -8.16 -4.40 -9.65
N ASN A 246 -7.52 -3.48 -8.94
CA ASN A 246 -7.95 -3.04 -7.61
C ASN A 246 -8.20 -1.53 -7.58
N LEU A 247 -9.36 -1.14 -7.08
CA LEU A 247 -9.73 0.26 -6.84
C LEU A 247 -9.65 0.56 -5.36
N ARG A 248 -8.83 1.56 -5.00
CA ARG A 248 -8.75 2.13 -3.64
C ARG A 248 -9.16 3.59 -3.66
N TYR A 249 -9.94 4.00 -2.68
CA TYR A 249 -10.28 5.41 -2.49
C TYR A 249 -10.45 5.73 -1.01
N GLY A 250 -10.22 6.99 -0.65
CA GLY A 250 -10.28 7.39 0.75
C GLY A 250 -10.14 8.88 0.95
N LEU A 251 -10.23 9.26 2.22
CA LEU A 251 -10.13 10.63 2.69
C LEU A 251 -9.16 10.70 3.87
N SER A 252 -8.48 11.82 4.01
CA SER A 252 -7.69 12.12 5.21
C SER A 252 -7.88 13.58 5.62
N TYR A 253 -7.79 13.81 6.92
CA TYR A 253 -7.86 15.13 7.52
C TYR A 253 -6.69 15.31 8.48
N ILE A 254 -5.93 16.38 8.31
CA ILE A 254 -4.77 16.73 9.14
C ILE A 254 -5.10 18.02 9.87
N GLN A 255 -5.14 17.96 11.21
CA GLN A 255 -5.43 19.08 12.08
C GLN A 255 -4.23 19.45 12.92
N ARG A 256 -3.68 20.64 12.71
CA ARG A 256 -2.71 21.20 13.65
C ARG A 256 -3.37 21.56 14.98
N VAL A 257 -2.77 21.12 16.08
CA VAL A 257 -3.25 21.36 17.44
C VAL A 257 -2.17 22.10 18.25
N PRO A 258 -2.06 23.43 18.14
CA PRO A 258 -1.00 24.21 18.79
C PRO A 258 -0.84 23.97 20.29
N PRO A 259 -1.92 23.82 21.10
CA PRO A 259 -1.78 23.51 22.52
C PRO A 259 -1.04 22.19 22.80
N LEU A 260 -1.18 21.20 21.92
CA LEU A 260 -0.50 19.90 22.01
C LEU A 260 0.86 19.88 21.29
N ARG A 261 1.25 20.98 20.62
CA ARG A 261 2.48 21.10 19.84
C ARG A 261 2.64 20.01 18.78
N GLY A 262 1.56 19.64 18.13
CA GLY A 262 1.58 18.53 17.18
C GLY A 262 0.37 18.55 16.25
N ASP A 263 0.34 17.55 15.38
CA ASP A 263 -0.72 17.36 14.40
C ASP A 263 -1.50 16.07 14.68
N LEU A 264 -2.81 16.13 14.51
CA LEU A 264 -3.70 14.97 14.52
C LEU A 264 -4.08 14.66 13.08
N THR A 265 -3.82 13.43 12.64
CA THR A 265 -4.21 12.92 11.33
C THR A 265 -5.26 11.83 11.50
N PHE A 266 -6.34 11.92 10.74
CA PHE A 266 -7.34 10.87 10.59
C PHE A 266 -7.43 10.46 9.15
N SER A 267 -7.52 9.17 8.89
CA SER A 267 -7.63 8.64 7.54
C SER A 267 -8.65 7.50 7.47
N PHE A 268 -9.29 7.43 6.31
CA PHE A 268 -10.28 6.42 5.96
C PHE A 268 -9.99 5.92 4.55
N GLN A 269 -10.06 4.62 4.32
CA GLN A 269 -9.86 4.00 3.00
C GLN A 269 -10.85 2.88 2.76
N VAL A 270 -11.24 2.74 1.51
CA VAL A 270 -11.96 1.58 0.98
C VAL A 270 -11.11 0.94 -0.10
N ASP A 271 -10.91 -0.37 0.03
CA ASP A 271 -10.29 -1.24 -0.96
C ASP A 271 -11.35 -2.17 -1.55
N SER A 272 -11.29 -2.44 -2.84
CA SER A 272 -12.35 -3.19 -3.55
C SER A 272 -11.82 -4.33 -4.43
N LYS A 273 -10.62 -4.88 -4.12
CA LYS A 273 -9.98 -5.93 -4.93
C LYS A 273 -10.84 -7.20 -5.07
N TYR A 274 -11.24 -7.79 -3.96
CA TYR A 274 -12.08 -9.00 -3.92
C TYR A 274 -13.39 -8.74 -3.20
N GLU A 275 -13.28 -8.27 -1.96
CA GLU A 275 -14.37 -7.86 -1.11
C GLU A 275 -14.13 -6.42 -0.67
N ARG A 276 -15.20 -5.70 -0.36
CA ARG A 276 -15.05 -4.34 0.12
C ARG A 276 -14.44 -4.36 1.53
N LYS A 277 -13.18 -3.92 1.63
CA LYS A 277 -12.46 -3.76 2.88
C LYS A 277 -12.39 -2.29 3.26
N VAL A 278 -12.69 -1.98 4.50
CA VAL A 278 -12.73 -0.60 5.03
C VAL A 278 -11.69 -0.46 6.11
N SER A 279 -10.77 0.48 5.95
CA SER A 279 -9.68 0.75 6.88
C SER A 279 -9.80 2.15 7.48
N PHE A 280 -9.35 2.29 8.73
CA PHE A 280 -9.30 3.56 9.44
C PHE A 280 -7.95 3.71 10.13
N GLY A 281 -7.47 4.94 10.20
CA GLY A 281 -6.24 5.26 10.91
C GLY A 281 -6.26 6.60 11.60
N GLY A 282 -5.53 6.68 12.69
CA GLY A 282 -5.25 7.91 13.41
C GLY A 282 -3.78 8.00 13.78
N GLU A 283 -3.20 9.18 13.62
CA GLU A 283 -1.84 9.50 14.01
C GLU A 283 -1.86 10.79 14.84
N TYR A 284 -1.10 10.79 15.94
CA TYR A 284 -0.70 12.02 16.60
C TYR A 284 0.80 12.17 16.47
N SER A 285 1.25 13.26 15.83
CA SER A 285 2.66 13.60 15.72
C SER A 285 3.00 14.77 16.63
N LEU A 286 3.99 14.59 17.49
CA LEU A 286 4.48 15.58 18.45
C LEU A 286 5.78 16.20 17.94
N LEU A 287 5.79 17.54 17.75
CA LEU A 287 6.96 18.32 17.35
C LEU A 287 7.62 17.81 16.05
N ASP A 288 6.89 17.14 15.18
CA ASP A 288 7.38 16.47 13.97
C ASP A 288 8.53 15.48 14.25
N ARG A 289 8.56 14.92 15.47
CA ARG A 289 9.64 14.01 15.91
C ARG A 289 9.18 12.70 16.50
N ILE A 290 8.05 12.67 17.14
CA ILE A 290 7.49 11.47 17.77
C ILE A 290 6.08 11.30 17.26
N ALA A 291 5.76 10.12 16.76
CA ALA A 291 4.42 9.79 16.32
C ALA A 291 3.89 8.55 17.06
N VAL A 292 2.62 8.57 17.40
CA VAL A 292 1.87 7.40 17.86
C VAL A 292 0.67 7.20 16.96
N ARG A 293 0.38 5.94 16.65
CA ARG A 293 -0.62 5.57 15.65
C ARG A 293 -1.49 4.44 16.16
N ALA A 294 -2.74 4.47 15.74
CA ALA A 294 -3.66 3.35 15.91
C ALA A 294 -4.54 3.23 14.67
N GLY A 295 -4.86 2.02 14.27
CA GLY A 295 -5.65 1.77 13.08
C GLY A 295 -6.40 0.45 13.11
N TYR A 296 -7.22 0.27 12.08
CA TYR A 296 -8.00 -0.93 11.81
C TYR A 296 -7.95 -1.22 10.31
N THR A 297 -7.52 -2.41 9.94
CA THR A 297 -7.32 -2.80 8.52
C THR A 297 -8.59 -3.28 7.82
N GLY A 298 -9.71 -3.31 8.53
CA GLY A 298 -10.94 -4.00 8.10
C GLY A 298 -11.11 -5.37 8.76
N ASP A 299 -10.01 -5.99 9.19
CA ASP A 299 -9.99 -7.27 9.87
C ASP A 299 -9.26 -7.18 11.22
N ASP A 300 -8.13 -6.48 11.26
CA ASP A 300 -7.17 -6.50 12.36
C ASP A 300 -6.94 -5.12 12.94
N LEU A 301 -6.65 -5.06 14.25
CA LEU A 301 -6.21 -3.85 14.94
C LEU A 301 -4.70 -3.66 14.75
N THR A 302 -4.30 -2.41 14.55
CA THR A 302 -2.90 -2.01 14.39
C THR A 302 -2.50 -0.92 15.36
N LEU A 303 -1.25 -0.95 15.78
CA LEU A 303 -0.62 0.09 16.57
C LEU A 303 0.72 0.46 15.93
N GLY A 304 1.12 1.71 16.05
CA GLY A 304 2.39 2.17 15.52
C GLY A 304 3.04 3.25 16.37
N ALA A 305 4.35 3.34 16.27
CA ALA A 305 5.15 4.42 16.84
C ALA A 305 6.25 4.82 15.85
N GLY A 306 6.58 6.10 15.83
CA GLY A 306 7.64 6.64 14.98
C GLY A 306 8.49 7.66 15.71
N VAL A 307 9.78 7.72 15.37
CA VAL A 307 10.71 8.72 15.86
C VAL A 307 11.55 9.24 14.71
N THR A 308 11.57 10.59 14.56
CA THR A 308 12.47 11.29 13.66
C THR A 308 13.66 11.82 14.45
N GLY A 309 14.83 11.25 14.20
CA GLY A 309 16.10 11.60 14.83
C GLY A 309 16.83 12.76 14.13
N PRO A 310 18.11 13.00 14.52
CA PRO A 310 18.99 13.93 13.80
C PRO A 310 19.18 13.52 12.34
N TYR A 311 19.45 14.51 11.48
CA TYR A 311 19.65 14.30 10.04
C TYR A 311 18.45 13.71 9.30
N ASN A 312 17.24 13.93 9.82
CA ASN A 312 15.97 13.40 9.27
C ASN A 312 16.00 11.87 9.10
N PHE A 313 16.61 11.17 10.06
CA PHE A 313 16.55 9.73 10.15
C PHE A 313 15.25 9.32 10.85
N ASP A 314 14.44 8.53 10.18
CA ASP A 314 13.16 8.07 10.67
C ASP A 314 13.24 6.58 11.06
N LEU A 315 12.69 6.25 12.22
CA LEU A 315 12.49 4.89 12.68
C LEU A 315 11.01 4.71 12.99
N ASP A 316 10.35 3.84 12.27
CA ASP A 316 8.95 3.48 12.51
C ASP A 316 8.82 2.02 12.88
N TYR A 317 7.95 1.76 13.85
CA TYR A 317 7.54 0.44 14.26
C TYR A 317 6.02 0.32 14.13
N ALA A 318 5.55 -0.83 13.64
CA ALA A 318 4.14 -1.17 13.64
C ALA A 318 3.92 -2.61 14.11
N PHE A 319 2.79 -2.78 14.78
CA PHE A 319 2.26 -4.03 15.27
C PHE A 319 0.87 -4.25 14.72
N MET A 320 0.56 -5.46 14.29
CA MET A 320 -0.77 -5.88 13.89
C MET A 320 -1.14 -7.18 14.59
N ASN A 321 -2.31 -7.18 15.21
CA ASN A 321 -2.87 -8.38 15.83
C ASN A 321 -3.62 -9.17 14.76
N HIS A 322 -2.96 -10.18 14.18
CA HIS A 322 -3.52 -11.01 13.13
C HIS A 322 -3.92 -12.39 13.67
N MET A 323 -4.97 -13.02 13.11
CA MET A 323 -5.52 -14.28 13.64
C MET A 323 -4.54 -15.45 13.56
N LEU A 324 -3.58 -15.45 12.62
CA LEU A 324 -2.56 -16.51 12.51
C LEU A 324 -1.41 -16.32 13.49
N ASP A 325 -1.05 -15.09 13.79
CA ASP A 325 -0.11 -14.61 14.81
C ASP A 325 0.14 -13.13 14.61
N ASN A 326 0.62 -12.48 15.66
CA ASN A 326 1.00 -11.06 15.62
C ASN A 326 2.12 -10.81 14.60
N THR A 327 2.03 -9.69 13.89
CA THR A 327 3.08 -9.27 12.97
C THR A 327 3.79 -8.03 13.49
N HIS A 328 5.10 -7.99 13.27
CA HIS A 328 5.97 -6.89 13.68
C HIS A 328 6.68 -6.32 12.46
N ARG A 329 6.73 -5.01 12.36
CA ARG A 329 7.32 -4.30 11.24
C ARG A 329 8.23 -3.18 11.71
N VAL A 330 9.43 -3.13 11.17
CA VAL A 330 10.43 -2.09 11.45
C VAL A 330 10.79 -1.42 10.13
N CYS A 331 10.72 -0.09 10.12
CA CYS A 331 11.11 0.72 8.97
C CYS A 331 12.20 1.71 9.36
N LEU A 332 13.18 1.86 8.50
CA LEU A 332 14.22 2.86 8.58
C LEU A 332 14.12 3.77 7.37
N GLY A 333 14.10 5.08 7.60
CA GLY A 333 14.05 6.10 6.56
C GLY A 333 15.13 7.16 6.76
N ILE A 334 15.53 7.79 5.67
CA ILE A 334 16.36 8.99 5.69
C ILE A 334 15.90 9.95 4.60
N ARG A 335 15.74 11.23 4.98
CA ARG A 335 15.39 12.33 4.06
C ARG A 335 16.57 13.30 3.96
N PHE A 336 16.94 13.70 2.73
CA PHE A 336 18.14 14.51 2.45
C PHE A 336 18.05 15.34 1.17
#